data_e0de9fa1abc59f0e355c23497e7ce0cd
#
_entry.id   e0de9fa1abc59f0e355c23497e7ce0cd
#
_cell.length_a   1.000
_cell.length_b   1.000
_cell.length_c   1.000
_cell.angle_alpha   90.00
_cell.angle_beta   90.00
_cell.angle_gamma   90.00
#
_symmetry.space_group_name_H-M   'P 1'
#
loop_
_entity.id
_entity.type
_entity.pdbx_description
1 polymer ?
#
loop_
_entity_poly.entity_id
_entity_poly.type
_entity_poly.pdbx_seq_one_letter_code
_entity_poly.pdbx_strand_id
1 'polypeptide(L)'
;MDIRLLVEKEIDEMAELYVKSWRATYKGIIPDKILDTITLDRFSKIWKEYITKENNGIFGAFENDIFLGFGAFTPDEEIENTLYLDSLHIKDEYKGKGVGTKTINYLKGYAREKGYKGVSVSIMSGNDRARNLYTKLGAVHLNDYINYEIKCEKLYWDIEILGNGKLLDRASKELEGADEQLLVLKIVEQYIKGSKLNSLYQLLTRKETNPKDIIKIGIEAQPLSHREKEGNTYLDLAMGSIKRRGNTESGIELDTNNEEQDFVFCEAKWKSDLSVGVSKCSIRNQLQRVIENALIFAGENFKGNIFVTLITPELYKKHYELGLNTRFYSCKYFEYKGNIRGTFLRELDLIKELGVIPFNDKKGVERKSKYREIVEKNLDKLILNWVTFGELLAEISNDILKNEYEKYNTEE
;
A
#
# COMPACT_ATOMS: atom_id res chain seq x y z
N MET A 1 -7.32 -19.37 -14.18
CA MET A 1 -5.86 -19.54 -14.04
C MET A 1 -5.56 -19.76 -12.58
N ASP A 2 -4.96 -20.88 -12.25
CA ASP A 2 -4.50 -21.29 -10.92
C ASP A 2 -2.99 -21.06 -10.80
N ILE A 3 -2.50 -20.66 -9.60
CA ILE A 3 -1.08 -20.51 -9.31
C ILE A 3 -0.80 -21.21 -7.99
N ARG A 4 0.13 -22.15 -8.03
CA ARG A 4 0.51 -22.95 -6.86
C ARG A 4 1.99 -23.31 -6.88
N LEU A 5 2.52 -23.71 -5.73
CA LEU A 5 3.88 -24.28 -5.67
C LEU A 5 3.98 -25.56 -6.50
N LEU A 6 5.08 -25.69 -7.22
CA LEU A 6 5.43 -26.91 -7.97
C LEU A 6 5.98 -27.97 -7.01
N VAL A 7 5.74 -29.22 -7.38
CA VAL A 7 6.34 -30.39 -6.74
C VAL A 7 7.43 -30.99 -7.62
N GLU A 8 8.31 -31.80 -7.06
CA GLU A 8 9.52 -32.34 -7.75
C GLU A 8 9.22 -32.93 -9.13
N LYS A 9 8.13 -33.69 -9.29
CA LYS A 9 7.74 -34.31 -10.57
C LYS A 9 7.42 -33.34 -11.71
N GLU A 10 7.17 -32.07 -11.39
CA GLU A 10 6.83 -31.00 -12.34
C GLU A 10 8.04 -30.16 -12.77
N ILE A 11 9.20 -30.39 -12.11
CA ILE A 11 10.41 -29.58 -12.33
C ILE A 11 11.00 -29.81 -13.73
N ASP A 12 10.88 -30.99 -14.29
CA ASP A 12 11.45 -31.27 -15.60
C ASP A 12 10.76 -30.47 -16.73
N GLU A 13 9.41 -30.38 -16.73
CA GLU A 13 8.68 -29.50 -17.65
C GLU A 13 9.04 -28.03 -17.46
N MET A 14 9.18 -27.58 -16.20
CA MET A 14 9.60 -26.23 -15.88
C MET A 14 11.02 -25.95 -16.37
N ALA A 15 11.96 -26.87 -16.19
CA ALA A 15 13.35 -26.73 -16.65
C ALA A 15 13.46 -26.64 -18.19
N GLU A 16 12.61 -27.35 -18.93
CA GLU A 16 12.52 -27.20 -20.39
C GLU A 16 12.14 -25.75 -20.78
N LEU A 17 11.10 -25.19 -20.12
CA LEU A 17 10.71 -23.82 -20.37
C LEU A 17 11.82 -22.82 -19.96
N TYR A 18 12.51 -23.07 -18.85
CA TYR A 18 13.64 -22.25 -18.41
C TYR A 18 14.71 -22.16 -19.47
N VAL A 19 15.23 -23.33 -19.93
CA VAL A 19 16.32 -23.41 -20.92
C VAL A 19 15.92 -22.73 -22.23
N LYS A 20 14.71 -23.03 -22.74
CA LYS A 20 14.18 -22.43 -23.97
C LYS A 20 14.07 -20.91 -23.85
N SER A 21 13.48 -20.45 -22.77
CA SER A 21 13.24 -19.03 -22.54
C SER A 21 14.53 -18.24 -22.32
N TRP A 22 15.51 -18.80 -21.58
CA TRP A 22 16.83 -18.19 -21.38
C TRP A 22 17.55 -17.96 -22.69
N ARG A 23 17.68 -19.01 -23.52
CA ARG A 23 18.32 -18.93 -24.83
C ARG A 23 17.64 -17.91 -25.75
N ALA A 24 16.31 -17.86 -25.74
CA ALA A 24 15.56 -16.91 -26.57
C ALA A 24 15.70 -15.44 -26.07
N THR A 25 15.67 -15.23 -24.76
CA THR A 25 15.70 -13.88 -24.17
C THR A 25 17.09 -13.25 -24.22
N TYR A 26 18.14 -14.03 -23.96
CA TYR A 26 19.48 -13.50 -23.74
C TYR A 26 20.44 -13.71 -24.92
N LYS A 27 19.96 -14.26 -26.06
CA LYS A 27 20.73 -14.33 -27.27
C LYS A 27 21.14 -12.93 -27.75
N GLY A 28 22.43 -12.70 -27.88
CA GLY A 28 23.00 -11.39 -28.23
C GLY A 28 23.10 -10.40 -27.06
N ILE A 29 22.66 -10.77 -25.86
CA ILE A 29 22.84 -9.98 -24.63
C ILE A 29 24.00 -10.56 -23.82
N ILE A 30 24.08 -11.86 -23.66
CA ILE A 30 25.17 -12.55 -22.97
C ILE A 30 26.01 -13.37 -23.95
N PRO A 31 27.31 -13.61 -23.64
CA PRO A 31 28.18 -14.41 -24.50
C PRO A 31 27.64 -15.82 -24.76
N ASP A 32 27.73 -16.30 -26.01
CA ASP A 32 27.22 -17.61 -26.40
C ASP A 32 27.82 -18.75 -25.56
N LYS A 33 29.11 -18.66 -25.18
CA LYS A 33 29.75 -19.63 -24.27
C LYS A 33 29.03 -19.82 -22.93
N ILE A 34 28.33 -18.80 -22.46
CA ILE A 34 27.51 -18.89 -21.23
C ILE A 34 26.16 -19.53 -21.57
N LEU A 35 25.52 -19.12 -22.68
CA LEU A 35 24.27 -19.73 -23.16
C LEU A 35 24.41 -21.23 -23.43
N ASP A 36 25.55 -21.69 -23.92
CA ASP A 36 25.83 -23.09 -24.17
C ASP A 36 25.87 -23.94 -22.90
N THR A 37 26.16 -23.32 -21.73
CA THR A 37 26.09 -24.01 -20.43
C THR A 37 24.69 -24.21 -19.91
N ILE A 38 23.68 -23.56 -20.51
CA ILE A 38 22.27 -23.67 -20.15
C ILE A 38 21.68 -24.91 -20.86
N THR A 39 21.83 -26.07 -20.23
CA THR A 39 21.33 -27.35 -20.75
C THR A 39 20.24 -27.93 -19.86
N LEU A 40 19.35 -28.74 -20.44
CA LEU A 40 18.23 -29.33 -19.70
C LEU A 40 18.73 -30.24 -18.58
N ASP A 41 19.67 -31.16 -18.86
CA ASP A 41 20.22 -32.10 -17.86
C ASP A 41 20.81 -31.37 -16.64
N ARG A 42 21.51 -30.27 -16.88
CA ARG A 42 22.13 -29.46 -15.83
C ARG A 42 21.06 -28.75 -15.02
N PHE A 43 20.14 -28.07 -15.67
CA PHE A 43 19.16 -27.22 -14.98
C PHE A 43 18.02 -28.02 -14.32
N SER A 44 17.64 -29.20 -14.87
CA SER A 44 16.75 -30.13 -14.13
C SER A 44 17.33 -30.46 -12.74
N LYS A 45 18.62 -30.79 -12.67
CA LYS A 45 19.28 -31.11 -11.37
C LYS A 45 19.32 -29.88 -10.47
N ILE A 46 19.75 -28.73 -10.99
CA ILE A 46 19.83 -27.49 -10.22
C ILE A 46 18.47 -27.13 -9.62
N TRP A 47 17.39 -27.20 -10.40
CA TRP A 47 16.07 -26.83 -9.94
C TRP A 47 15.45 -27.85 -8.96
N LYS A 48 15.76 -29.15 -9.12
CA LYS A 48 15.41 -30.16 -8.11
C LYS A 48 16.11 -29.91 -6.77
N GLU A 49 17.39 -29.55 -6.79
CA GLU A 49 18.11 -29.14 -5.58
C GLU A 49 17.59 -27.80 -5.03
N TYR A 50 17.19 -26.87 -5.89
CA TYR A 50 16.71 -25.55 -5.49
C TYR A 50 15.47 -25.63 -4.58
N ILE A 51 14.50 -26.49 -4.92
CA ILE A 51 13.25 -26.61 -4.14
C ILE A 51 13.44 -27.38 -2.81
N THR A 52 14.59 -28.02 -2.59
CA THR A 52 14.90 -28.69 -1.31
C THR A 52 15.47 -27.73 -0.29
N LYS A 53 15.91 -26.53 -0.69
CA LYS A 53 16.44 -25.51 0.21
C LYS A 53 15.32 -24.84 0.98
N GLU A 54 15.54 -24.61 2.26
CA GLU A 54 14.58 -23.92 3.10
C GLU A 54 14.25 -22.52 2.58
N ASN A 55 12.98 -22.17 2.57
CA ASN A 55 12.45 -20.90 2.08
C ASN A 55 12.62 -20.60 0.58
N ASN A 56 13.11 -21.56 -0.21
CA ASN A 56 13.05 -21.49 -1.66
C ASN A 56 11.71 -22.06 -2.17
N GLY A 57 11.28 -21.61 -3.34
CA GLY A 57 10.11 -22.19 -3.97
C GLY A 57 9.97 -21.81 -5.44
N ILE A 58 9.13 -22.57 -6.13
CA ILE A 58 8.79 -22.35 -7.52
C ILE A 58 7.28 -22.39 -7.64
N PHE A 59 6.67 -21.34 -8.20
CA PHE A 59 5.25 -21.33 -8.53
C PHE A 59 5.04 -21.70 -10.00
N GLY A 60 4.11 -22.60 -10.28
CA GLY A 60 3.57 -22.82 -11.61
C GLY A 60 2.25 -22.08 -11.80
N ALA A 61 2.06 -21.46 -12.95
CA ALA A 61 0.80 -20.93 -13.41
C ALA A 61 0.12 -21.90 -14.36
N PHE A 62 -1.14 -22.25 -14.12
CA PHE A 62 -1.91 -23.24 -14.87
C PHE A 62 -3.27 -22.68 -15.32
N GLU A 63 -3.77 -23.16 -16.45
CA GLU A 63 -5.15 -22.95 -16.90
C GLU A 63 -5.67 -24.24 -17.52
N ASN A 64 -6.73 -24.81 -16.94
CA ASN A 64 -7.25 -26.13 -17.31
C ASN A 64 -6.16 -27.21 -17.37
N ASP A 65 -5.34 -27.28 -16.33
CA ASP A 65 -4.17 -28.16 -16.19
C ASP A 65 -3.03 -27.94 -17.21
N ILE A 66 -3.13 -26.94 -18.07
CA ILE A 66 -2.07 -26.56 -18.98
C ILE A 66 -1.07 -25.66 -18.26
N PHE A 67 0.20 -26.05 -18.22
CA PHE A 67 1.28 -25.24 -17.67
C PHE A 67 1.57 -24.03 -18.57
N LEU A 68 1.45 -22.83 -18.03
CA LEU A 68 1.61 -21.56 -18.77
C LEU A 68 2.97 -20.90 -18.53
N GLY A 69 3.56 -21.15 -17.37
CA GLY A 69 4.81 -20.52 -16.96
C GLY A 69 5.06 -20.68 -15.47
N PHE A 70 6.16 -20.12 -14.98
CA PHE A 70 6.57 -20.22 -13.59
C PHE A 70 7.29 -18.99 -13.09
N GLY A 71 7.37 -18.86 -11.77
CA GLY A 71 8.26 -17.95 -11.05
C GLY A 71 8.99 -18.69 -9.93
N ALA A 72 10.29 -18.47 -9.80
CA ALA A 72 11.11 -19.03 -8.73
C ALA A 72 11.55 -17.94 -7.76
N PHE A 73 11.65 -18.25 -6.48
CA PHE A 73 12.02 -17.31 -5.44
C PHE A 73 12.90 -17.92 -4.34
N THR A 74 13.69 -17.09 -3.72
CA THR A 74 14.54 -17.41 -2.57
C THR A 74 14.57 -16.22 -1.61
N PRO A 75 14.99 -16.35 -0.34
CA PRO A 75 15.33 -15.18 0.47
C PRO A 75 16.39 -14.32 -0.21
N ASP A 76 16.24 -13.00 -0.15
CA ASP A 76 17.27 -12.08 -0.67
C ASP A 76 18.45 -12.05 0.31
N GLU A 77 19.66 -12.32 -0.19
CA GLU A 77 20.87 -12.34 0.65
C GLU A 77 21.37 -10.94 1.03
N GLU A 78 20.96 -9.91 0.30
CA GLU A 78 21.40 -8.52 0.49
C GLU A 78 20.39 -7.66 1.23
N ILE A 79 19.08 -8.01 1.14
CA ILE A 79 18.00 -7.21 1.71
C ILE A 79 17.25 -8.04 2.73
N GLU A 80 17.40 -7.68 4.00
CA GLU A 80 16.74 -8.37 5.11
C GLU A 80 15.21 -8.40 4.95
N ASN A 81 14.60 -9.51 5.34
CA ASN A 81 13.15 -9.70 5.29
C ASN A 81 12.54 -9.52 3.88
N THR A 82 13.26 -9.90 2.85
CA THR A 82 12.88 -9.76 1.45
C THR A 82 12.97 -11.09 0.72
N LEU A 83 12.01 -11.39 -0.17
CA LEU A 83 12.13 -12.48 -1.13
C LEU A 83 12.74 -11.95 -2.44
N TYR A 84 13.65 -12.70 -3.00
CA TYR A 84 14.24 -12.44 -4.31
C TYR A 84 13.50 -13.27 -5.37
N LEU A 85 12.90 -12.60 -6.37
CA LEU A 85 12.36 -13.25 -7.56
C LEU A 85 13.53 -13.61 -8.47
N ASP A 86 13.98 -14.86 -8.36
CA ASP A 86 15.14 -15.37 -9.10
C ASP A 86 14.84 -15.54 -10.60
N SER A 87 13.66 -16.07 -10.92
CA SER A 87 13.26 -16.35 -12.29
C SER A 87 11.77 -16.13 -12.53
N LEU A 88 11.42 -15.62 -13.72
CA LEU A 88 10.04 -15.53 -14.20
C LEU A 88 10.00 -15.83 -15.70
N HIS A 89 9.41 -16.95 -16.06
CA HIS A 89 9.32 -17.40 -17.45
C HIS A 89 7.90 -17.81 -17.80
N ILE A 90 7.41 -17.30 -18.92
CA ILE A 90 6.07 -17.58 -19.46
C ILE A 90 6.23 -18.14 -20.86
N LYS A 91 5.51 -19.23 -21.19
CA LYS A 91 5.47 -19.80 -22.54
C LYS A 91 5.06 -18.70 -23.54
N ASP A 92 5.69 -18.68 -24.73
CA ASP A 92 5.57 -17.59 -25.69
C ASP A 92 4.12 -17.31 -26.10
N GLU A 93 3.33 -18.34 -26.28
CA GLU A 93 1.91 -18.29 -26.65
C GLU A 93 1.01 -17.66 -25.59
N TYR A 94 1.50 -17.55 -24.34
CA TYR A 94 0.77 -16.94 -23.20
C TYR A 94 1.36 -15.59 -22.75
N LYS A 95 2.43 -15.13 -23.39
CA LYS A 95 2.99 -13.80 -23.14
C LYS A 95 2.00 -12.71 -23.57
N GLY A 96 1.91 -11.62 -22.78
CA GLY A 96 0.97 -10.53 -23.03
C GLY A 96 -0.46 -10.78 -22.54
N LYS A 97 -0.79 -11.98 -22.04
CA LYS A 97 -2.12 -12.36 -21.53
C LYS A 97 -2.25 -12.21 -19.99
N GLY A 98 -1.35 -11.47 -19.35
CA GLY A 98 -1.41 -11.19 -17.92
C GLY A 98 -0.85 -12.29 -17.00
N VAL A 99 -0.34 -13.40 -17.53
CA VAL A 99 0.19 -14.52 -16.73
C VAL A 99 1.31 -14.04 -15.80
N GLY A 100 2.33 -13.34 -16.33
CA GLY A 100 3.44 -12.83 -15.53
C GLY A 100 2.99 -11.86 -14.43
N THR A 101 2.04 -10.98 -14.72
CA THR A 101 1.44 -10.07 -13.72
C THR A 101 0.81 -10.87 -12.58
N LYS A 102 0.01 -11.89 -12.89
CA LYS A 102 -0.66 -12.70 -11.86
C LYS A 102 0.36 -13.50 -11.04
N THR A 103 1.43 -14.02 -11.67
CA THR A 103 2.52 -14.73 -10.96
C THR A 103 3.27 -13.81 -9.98
N ILE A 104 3.62 -12.59 -10.39
CA ILE A 104 4.26 -11.61 -9.50
C ILE A 104 3.34 -11.25 -8.33
N ASN A 105 2.04 -11.03 -8.59
CA ASN A 105 1.09 -10.70 -7.54
C ASN A 105 0.90 -11.85 -6.55
N TYR A 106 0.92 -13.09 -7.04
CA TYR A 106 0.90 -14.26 -6.18
C TYR A 106 2.14 -14.30 -5.28
N LEU A 107 3.35 -14.05 -5.83
CA LEU A 107 4.58 -13.96 -5.04
C LEU A 107 4.50 -12.87 -3.97
N LYS A 108 4.00 -11.68 -4.32
CA LYS A 108 3.83 -10.59 -3.33
C LYS A 108 2.88 -10.99 -2.19
N GLY A 109 1.76 -11.65 -2.52
CA GLY A 109 0.82 -12.19 -1.54
C GLY A 109 1.47 -13.23 -0.63
N TYR A 110 2.15 -14.21 -1.23
CA TYR A 110 2.89 -15.24 -0.52
C TYR A 110 3.98 -14.65 0.40
N ALA A 111 4.77 -13.71 -0.12
CA ALA A 111 5.82 -13.06 0.67
C ALA A 111 5.25 -12.36 1.91
N ARG A 112 4.12 -11.64 1.75
CA ARG A 112 3.46 -10.99 2.88
C ARG A 112 2.89 -11.99 3.88
N GLU A 113 2.24 -13.07 3.45
CA GLU A 113 1.73 -14.13 4.32
C GLU A 113 2.84 -14.80 5.13
N LYS A 114 4.06 -14.83 4.60
CA LYS A 114 5.26 -15.34 5.27
C LYS A 114 6.01 -14.29 6.10
N GLY A 115 5.50 -13.06 6.19
CA GLY A 115 6.08 -11.98 7.00
C GLY A 115 7.23 -11.22 6.35
N TYR A 116 7.47 -11.42 5.06
CA TYR A 116 8.43 -10.60 4.32
C TYR A 116 7.89 -9.19 4.08
N LYS A 117 8.78 -8.22 4.04
CA LYS A 117 8.46 -6.78 3.84
C LYS A 117 8.57 -6.33 2.40
N GLY A 118 9.25 -7.10 1.57
CA GLY A 118 9.49 -6.76 0.19
C GLY A 118 9.71 -7.95 -0.71
N VAL A 119 9.69 -7.67 -2.02
CA VAL A 119 10.15 -8.57 -3.06
C VAL A 119 11.14 -7.81 -3.92
N SER A 120 12.33 -8.38 -4.17
CA SER A 120 13.34 -7.84 -5.07
C SER A 120 13.45 -8.67 -6.33
N VAL A 121 14.00 -8.09 -7.38
CA VAL A 121 14.30 -8.76 -8.64
C VAL A 121 15.48 -8.09 -9.32
N SER A 122 16.29 -8.85 -10.01
CA SER A 122 17.39 -8.36 -10.84
C SER A 122 17.06 -8.45 -12.33
N ILE A 123 17.46 -7.44 -13.08
CA ILE A 123 17.27 -7.39 -14.53
C ILE A 123 18.58 -7.07 -15.21
N MET A 124 18.96 -7.88 -16.19
CA MET A 124 20.11 -7.59 -17.06
C MET A 124 19.75 -6.47 -18.04
N SER A 125 20.70 -5.58 -18.29
CA SER A 125 20.57 -4.52 -19.31
C SER A 125 20.21 -5.15 -20.67
N GLY A 126 19.24 -4.54 -21.34
CA GLY A 126 18.69 -5.05 -22.61
C GLY A 126 17.43 -5.90 -22.45
N ASN A 127 17.02 -6.27 -21.24
CA ASN A 127 15.72 -6.93 -21.01
C ASN A 127 14.63 -5.91 -20.67
N ASP A 128 14.37 -5.00 -21.61
CA ASP A 128 13.39 -3.90 -21.42
C ASP A 128 11.96 -4.42 -21.19
N ARG A 129 11.65 -5.61 -21.72
CA ARG A 129 10.32 -6.22 -21.50
C ARG A 129 10.08 -6.54 -20.03
N ALA A 130 11.06 -7.14 -19.35
CA ALA A 130 10.97 -7.45 -17.92
C ALA A 130 10.94 -6.15 -17.09
N ARG A 131 11.81 -5.18 -17.43
CA ARG A 131 11.84 -3.86 -16.79
C ARG A 131 10.48 -3.19 -16.85
N ASN A 132 9.88 -3.10 -18.05
CA ASN A 132 8.59 -2.46 -18.23
C ASN A 132 7.46 -3.17 -17.46
N LEU A 133 7.51 -4.51 -17.37
CA LEU A 133 6.55 -5.27 -16.58
C LEU A 133 6.69 -4.94 -15.09
N TYR A 134 7.91 -4.99 -14.56
CA TYR A 134 8.16 -4.82 -13.13
C TYR A 134 7.88 -3.40 -12.67
N THR A 135 8.33 -2.39 -13.41
CA THR A 135 8.04 -0.98 -13.09
C THR A 135 6.56 -0.64 -13.22
N LYS A 136 5.85 -1.20 -14.22
CA LYS A 136 4.39 -1.09 -14.33
C LYS A 136 3.66 -1.68 -13.12
N LEU A 137 4.24 -2.70 -12.49
CA LEU A 137 3.70 -3.33 -11.28
C LEU A 137 4.19 -2.66 -9.98
N GLY A 138 4.81 -1.48 -10.08
CA GLY A 138 5.23 -0.66 -8.95
C GLY A 138 6.60 -1.03 -8.36
N ALA A 139 7.43 -1.77 -9.08
CA ALA A 139 8.82 -1.96 -8.64
C ALA A 139 9.60 -0.66 -8.82
N VAL A 140 10.42 -0.33 -7.84
CA VAL A 140 11.30 0.82 -7.86
C VAL A 140 12.75 0.41 -8.00
N HIS A 141 13.55 1.27 -8.61
CA HIS A 141 14.98 1.04 -8.75
C HIS A 141 15.67 1.18 -7.40
N LEU A 142 16.49 0.19 -7.03
CA LEU A 142 17.33 0.25 -5.83
C LEU A 142 18.76 0.63 -6.18
N ASN A 143 19.42 -0.17 -7.01
CA ASN A 143 20.82 0.03 -7.37
C ASN A 143 21.16 -0.65 -8.71
N ASP A 144 22.27 -0.23 -9.29
CA ASP A 144 22.94 -0.88 -10.42
C ASP A 144 24.12 -1.70 -9.91
N TYR A 145 24.40 -2.81 -10.58
CA TYR A 145 25.59 -3.62 -10.34
C TYR A 145 26.05 -4.32 -11.62
N ILE A 146 27.22 -4.97 -11.57
CA ILE A 146 27.75 -5.71 -12.71
C ILE A 146 27.76 -7.21 -12.39
N ASN A 147 27.14 -8.00 -13.25
CA ASN A 147 27.16 -9.46 -13.18
C ASN A 147 27.57 -10.03 -14.53
N TYR A 148 28.58 -10.94 -14.57
CA TYR A 148 29.16 -11.46 -15.81
C TYR A 148 29.52 -10.38 -16.84
N GLU A 149 30.11 -9.26 -16.38
CA GLU A 149 30.45 -8.09 -17.21
C GLU A 149 29.24 -7.37 -17.84
N ILE A 150 28.02 -7.71 -17.43
CA ILE A 150 26.78 -7.11 -17.90
C ILE A 150 26.22 -6.20 -16.80
N LYS A 151 25.80 -5.00 -17.18
CA LYS A 151 25.12 -4.09 -16.28
C LYS A 151 23.75 -4.68 -15.92
N CYS A 152 23.48 -4.77 -14.63
CA CYS A 152 22.21 -5.23 -14.07
C CYS A 152 21.61 -4.13 -13.19
N GLU A 153 20.29 -4.16 -13.07
CA GLU A 153 19.53 -3.34 -12.13
C GLU A 153 18.86 -4.22 -11.11
N LYS A 154 18.84 -3.81 -9.86
CA LYS A 154 18.00 -4.40 -8.82
C LYS A 154 16.79 -3.52 -8.61
N LEU A 155 15.60 -4.10 -8.73
CA LEU A 155 14.32 -3.47 -8.46
C LEU A 155 13.69 -4.08 -7.21
N TYR A 156 12.78 -3.33 -6.58
CA TYR A 156 12.16 -3.70 -5.32
C TYR A 156 10.69 -3.33 -5.26
N TRP A 157 9.86 -4.21 -4.74
CA TRP A 157 8.48 -3.94 -4.33
C TRP A 157 8.39 -3.90 -2.81
N ASP A 158 8.04 -2.75 -2.26
CA ASP A 158 7.64 -2.67 -0.86
C ASP A 158 6.21 -3.20 -0.72
N ILE A 159 6.03 -4.25 0.06
CA ILE A 159 4.73 -4.90 0.30
C ILE A 159 4.31 -4.80 1.77
N GLU A 160 5.08 -4.08 2.58
CA GLU A 160 4.77 -3.88 3.99
C GLU A 160 3.52 -3.02 4.16
N ILE A 161 2.58 -3.51 4.96
CA ILE A 161 1.49 -2.70 5.51
C ILE A 161 1.91 -2.30 6.91
N LEU A 162 2.10 -1.00 7.13
CA LEU A 162 2.33 -0.47 8.46
C LEU A 162 1.03 -0.53 9.25
N GLY A 163 1.04 -1.07 10.46
CA GLY A 163 -0.20 -1.15 11.23
C GLY A 163 -0.11 -1.98 12.49
N ASN A 164 -1.21 -2.06 13.19
CA ASN A 164 -1.33 -2.89 14.40
C ASN A 164 -1.39 -4.37 14.00
N GLY A 165 -0.42 -5.17 14.46
CA GLY A 165 -0.32 -6.60 14.14
C GLY A 165 -1.59 -7.39 14.46
N LYS A 166 -2.26 -7.10 15.58
CA LYS A 166 -3.52 -7.77 15.95
C LYS A 166 -4.65 -7.51 14.94
N LEU A 167 -4.66 -6.34 14.30
CA LEU A 167 -5.62 -6.07 13.22
C LEU A 167 -5.19 -6.78 11.94
N LEU A 168 -3.91 -6.71 11.58
CA LEU A 168 -3.38 -7.35 10.37
C LEU A 168 -3.60 -8.87 10.40
N ASP A 169 -3.48 -9.50 11.57
CA ASP A 169 -3.77 -10.94 11.78
C ASP A 169 -5.25 -11.30 11.55
N ARG A 170 -6.14 -10.30 11.55
CA ARG A 170 -7.59 -10.51 11.29
C ARG A 170 -7.95 -10.47 9.80
N ALA A 171 -7.04 -10.16 8.92
CA ALA A 171 -7.32 -9.99 7.48
C ALA A 171 -8.00 -11.19 6.83
N SER A 172 -7.71 -12.41 7.29
CA SER A 172 -8.31 -13.65 6.81
C SER A 172 -9.72 -13.94 7.38
N LYS A 173 -10.15 -13.23 8.42
CA LYS A 173 -11.46 -13.45 9.05
C LYS A 173 -12.58 -12.85 8.21
N GLU A 174 -13.78 -13.43 8.30
CA GLU A 174 -14.98 -12.82 7.75
C GLU A 174 -15.39 -11.56 8.52
N LEU A 175 -16.13 -10.68 7.86
CA LEU A 175 -16.73 -9.52 8.52
C LEU A 175 -17.84 -9.98 9.48
N GLU A 176 -17.68 -9.69 10.75
CA GLU A 176 -18.71 -9.89 11.78
C GLU A 176 -19.34 -8.53 12.12
N GLY A 177 -20.47 -8.21 11.45
CA GLY A 177 -21.11 -6.91 11.58
C GLY A 177 -20.40 -5.81 10.78
N ALA A 178 -20.68 -4.55 11.11
CA ALA A 178 -20.09 -3.38 10.46
C ALA A 178 -18.70 -3.03 11.08
N ASP A 179 -17.75 -3.95 10.98
CA ASP A 179 -16.38 -3.74 11.43
C ASP A 179 -15.60 -2.88 10.41
N GLU A 180 -15.58 -1.60 10.67
CA GLU A 180 -15.00 -0.54 9.83
C GLU A 180 -13.50 -0.76 9.56
N GLN A 181 -12.73 -1.09 10.60
CA GLN A 181 -11.29 -1.30 10.51
C GLN A 181 -10.96 -2.54 9.66
N LEU A 182 -11.67 -3.63 9.89
CA LEU A 182 -11.49 -4.86 9.12
C LEU A 182 -11.91 -4.68 7.66
N LEU A 183 -12.99 -3.94 7.39
CA LEU A 183 -13.40 -3.62 6.02
C LEU A 183 -12.32 -2.83 5.27
N VAL A 184 -11.77 -1.78 5.88
CA VAL A 184 -10.69 -0.97 5.29
C VAL A 184 -9.47 -1.85 5.00
N LEU A 185 -9.06 -2.71 5.95
CA LEU A 185 -7.95 -3.64 5.74
C LEU A 185 -8.21 -4.59 4.57
N LYS A 186 -9.38 -5.23 4.52
CA LYS A 186 -9.76 -6.16 3.44
C LYS A 186 -9.76 -5.46 2.06
N ILE A 187 -10.29 -4.25 1.99
CA ILE A 187 -10.25 -3.43 0.76
C ILE A 187 -8.81 -3.21 0.32
N VAL A 188 -7.96 -2.69 1.21
CA VAL A 188 -6.54 -2.42 0.92
C VAL A 188 -5.83 -3.68 0.42
N GLU A 189 -6.08 -4.83 1.05
CA GLU A 189 -5.50 -6.10 0.60
C GLU A 189 -5.89 -6.49 -0.82
N GLN A 190 -7.15 -6.24 -1.23
CA GLN A 190 -7.57 -6.51 -2.60
C GLN A 190 -6.84 -5.60 -3.61
N TYR A 191 -6.61 -4.33 -3.26
CA TYR A 191 -5.82 -3.43 -4.10
C TYR A 191 -4.36 -3.88 -4.21
N ILE A 192 -3.76 -4.38 -3.13
CA ILE A 192 -2.40 -4.95 -3.15
C ILE A 192 -2.37 -6.21 -4.03
N LYS A 193 -3.28 -7.16 -3.79
CA LYS A 193 -3.40 -8.40 -4.58
C LYS A 193 -3.63 -8.12 -6.08
N GLY A 194 -4.38 -7.08 -6.39
CA GLY A 194 -4.63 -6.63 -7.76
C GLY A 194 -3.52 -5.78 -8.39
N SER A 195 -2.47 -5.40 -7.65
CA SER A 195 -1.46 -4.40 -8.06
C SER A 195 -2.07 -3.06 -8.46
N LYS A 196 -3.09 -2.63 -7.72
CA LYS A 196 -3.88 -1.41 -7.98
C LYS A 196 -3.65 -0.32 -6.92
N LEU A 197 -2.51 -0.30 -6.24
CA LEU A 197 -2.26 0.70 -5.18
C LEU A 197 -2.32 2.12 -5.71
N ASN A 198 -1.83 2.36 -6.92
CA ASN A 198 -1.95 3.67 -7.56
C ASN A 198 -3.41 4.06 -7.81
N SER A 199 -4.26 3.11 -8.21
CA SER A 199 -5.71 3.36 -8.36
C SER A 199 -6.38 3.69 -7.03
N LEU A 200 -6.02 2.97 -5.96
CA LEU A 200 -6.52 3.29 -4.61
C LEU A 200 -6.10 4.72 -4.20
N TYR A 201 -4.84 5.04 -4.39
CA TYR A 201 -4.32 6.38 -4.07
C TYR A 201 -5.00 7.47 -4.90
N GLN A 202 -5.22 7.24 -6.21
CA GLN A 202 -5.98 8.16 -7.08
C GLN A 202 -7.43 8.37 -6.61
N LEU A 203 -8.11 7.28 -6.20
CA LEU A 203 -9.46 7.40 -5.64
C LEU A 203 -9.49 8.26 -4.38
N LEU A 204 -8.54 8.04 -3.48
CA LEU A 204 -8.47 8.75 -2.20
C LEU A 204 -8.04 10.21 -2.36
N THR A 205 -7.15 10.52 -3.29
CA THR A 205 -6.59 11.87 -3.47
C THR A 205 -7.26 12.67 -4.59
N ARG A 206 -7.95 11.99 -5.51
CA ARG A 206 -8.45 12.57 -6.77
C ARG A 206 -7.33 13.18 -7.64
N LYS A 207 -6.08 12.76 -7.41
CA LYS A 207 -4.88 13.18 -8.14
C LYS A 207 -4.33 12.02 -8.95
N GLU A 208 -3.95 12.27 -10.20
CA GLU A 208 -3.19 11.29 -10.99
C GLU A 208 -1.83 11.04 -10.34
N THR A 209 -1.42 9.78 -10.28
CA THR A 209 -0.15 9.38 -9.69
C THR A 209 0.87 9.08 -10.77
N ASN A 210 2.13 9.38 -10.49
CA ASN A 210 3.23 8.85 -11.29
C ASN A 210 3.40 7.36 -10.93
N PRO A 211 3.44 6.43 -11.91
CA PRO A 211 3.68 5.02 -11.65
C PRO A 211 4.99 4.71 -10.91
N LYS A 212 5.91 5.66 -10.86
CA LYS A 212 7.19 5.54 -10.16
C LYS A 212 7.11 5.89 -8.67
N ASP A 213 6.00 6.46 -8.20
CA ASP A 213 5.86 6.84 -6.81
C ASP A 213 5.75 5.61 -5.92
N ILE A 214 6.57 5.55 -4.89
CA ILE A 214 6.47 4.52 -3.85
C ILE A 214 5.34 4.92 -2.93
N ILE A 215 4.19 4.26 -3.06
CA ILE A 215 3.03 4.49 -2.21
C ILE A 215 3.08 3.48 -1.08
N LYS A 216 3.46 3.94 0.11
CA LYS A 216 3.37 3.15 1.34
C LYS A 216 1.98 3.25 1.95
N ILE A 217 1.63 2.23 2.75
CA ILE A 217 0.32 2.09 3.37
C ILE A 217 0.47 1.90 4.87
N GLY A 218 -0.39 2.57 5.62
CA GLY A 218 -0.56 2.35 7.06
C GLY A 218 -2.05 2.19 7.40
N ILE A 219 -2.39 1.10 8.09
CA ILE A 219 -3.72 0.84 8.64
C ILE A 219 -3.66 1.02 10.16
N GLU A 220 -4.64 1.71 10.76
CA GLU A 220 -4.57 2.12 12.16
C GLU A 220 -3.24 2.83 12.47
N ALA A 221 -2.79 3.62 11.50
CA ALA A 221 -1.51 4.27 11.53
C ALA A 221 -1.49 5.41 12.55
N GLN A 222 -0.39 5.53 13.29
CA GLN A 222 -0.25 6.49 14.37
C GLN A 222 0.77 7.58 14.01
N PRO A 223 0.34 8.76 13.54
CA PRO A 223 1.22 9.92 13.52
C PRO A 223 1.60 10.32 14.95
N LEU A 224 2.70 11.06 15.08
CA LEU A 224 3.13 11.51 16.39
C LEU A 224 2.08 12.44 17.03
N SER A 225 1.55 12.06 18.18
CA SER A 225 0.65 12.92 18.94
C SER A 225 1.37 14.20 19.40
N HIS A 226 0.78 15.36 19.17
CA HIS A 226 1.34 16.68 19.50
C HIS A 226 0.53 17.43 20.56
N ARG A 227 -0.57 16.83 21.04
CA ARG A 227 -1.35 17.37 22.15
C ARG A 227 -1.24 16.52 23.39
N GLU A 228 -1.21 17.16 24.56
CA GLU A 228 -1.32 16.48 25.84
C GLU A 228 -2.76 16.00 26.08
N LYS A 229 -2.89 14.89 26.80
CA LYS A 229 -4.18 14.33 27.22
C LYS A 229 -5.12 13.93 26.06
N GLU A 230 -4.69 14.06 24.80
CA GLU A 230 -5.49 13.67 23.65
C GLU A 230 -5.33 12.17 23.32
N GLY A 231 -4.27 11.54 23.78
CA GLY A 231 -3.95 10.15 23.42
C GLY A 231 -3.41 10.05 21.99
N ASN A 232 -3.28 8.81 21.50
CA ASN A 232 -2.83 8.56 20.14
C ASN A 232 -3.98 8.74 19.15
N THR A 233 -3.67 9.32 17.99
CA THR A 233 -4.59 9.29 16.85
C THR A 233 -4.31 8.03 16.06
N TYR A 234 -5.34 7.28 15.78
CA TYR A 234 -5.32 6.13 14.90
C TYR A 234 -6.03 6.56 13.62
N LEU A 235 -5.33 6.47 12.50
CA LEU A 235 -5.88 6.75 11.17
C LEU A 235 -6.34 5.44 10.58
N ASP A 236 -7.58 5.35 10.16
CA ASP A 236 -8.11 4.13 9.55
C ASP A 236 -7.26 3.71 8.35
N LEU A 237 -6.79 4.69 7.56
CA LEU A 237 -5.85 4.48 6.47
C LEU A 237 -4.94 5.69 6.29
N ALA A 238 -3.66 5.46 6.07
CA ALA A 238 -2.70 6.46 5.60
C ALA A 238 -1.95 5.92 4.39
N MET A 239 -1.72 6.74 3.37
CA MET A 239 -0.98 6.33 2.17
C MET A 239 -0.11 7.46 1.64
N GLY A 240 0.90 7.10 0.83
CA GLY A 240 1.79 8.04 0.15
C GLY A 240 3.17 8.10 0.78
N SER A 241 3.72 9.31 0.92
CA SER A 241 5.07 9.55 1.46
C SER A 241 5.12 9.38 2.98
N ILE A 242 4.85 8.17 3.45
CA ILE A 242 4.93 7.78 4.86
C ILE A 242 5.96 6.68 5.05
N LYS A 243 6.58 6.62 6.23
CA LYS A 243 7.47 5.53 6.63
C LYS A 243 7.25 5.17 8.09
N ARG A 244 7.76 4.02 8.51
CA ARG A 244 7.71 3.58 9.92
C ARG A 244 8.51 4.56 10.80
N ARG A 245 7.91 4.98 11.91
CA ARG A 245 8.58 5.80 12.91
C ARG A 245 9.37 4.93 13.89
N GLY A 246 10.68 4.90 13.73
CA GLY A 246 11.57 4.09 14.58
C GLY A 246 11.13 2.62 14.62
N ASN A 247 11.19 2.00 15.80
CA ASN A 247 10.81 0.61 16.02
C ASN A 247 9.33 0.43 16.46
N THR A 248 8.46 1.39 16.16
CA THR A 248 7.03 1.29 16.49
C THR A 248 6.29 0.39 15.50
N GLU A 249 5.27 -0.32 15.94
CA GLU A 249 4.47 -1.23 15.11
C GLU A 249 3.61 -0.46 14.09
N SER A 250 2.86 0.54 14.55
CA SER A 250 1.92 1.34 13.75
C SER A 250 2.28 2.82 13.64
N GLY A 251 3.37 3.24 14.30
CA GLY A 251 3.82 4.63 14.24
C GLY A 251 4.34 5.02 12.86
N ILE A 252 3.89 6.17 12.37
CA ILE A 252 4.32 6.70 11.07
C ILE A 252 4.98 8.07 11.21
N GLU A 253 5.87 8.37 10.26
CA GLU A 253 6.46 9.69 10.04
C GLU A 253 6.55 9.97 8.54
N LEU A 254 6.75 11.24 8.17
CA LEU A 254 6.89 11.64 6.78
C LEU A 254 8.17 11.04 6.18
N ASP A 255 8.05 10.42 5.01
CA ASP A 255 9.19 10.00 4.23
C ASP A 255 9.70 11.17 3.37
N THR A 256 10.81 11.75 3.79
CA THR A 256 11.42 12.92 3.14
C THR A 256 12.34 12.57 1.96
N ASN A 257 12.52 11.27 1.67
CA ASN A 257 13.36 10.83 0.56
C ASN A 257 12.65 10.94 -0.80
N ASN A 258 11.33 11.09 -0.82
CA ASN A 258 10.56 11.28 -2.04
C ASN A 258 10.59 12.75 -2.48
N GLU A 259 10.76 13.00 -3.79
CA GLU A 259 10.70 14.35 -4.36
C GLU A 259 9.31 14.97 -4.23
N GLU A 260 8.27 14.20 -4.54
CA GLU A 260 6.87 14.54 -4.27
C GLU A 260 6.45 13.94 -2.93
N GLN A 261 6.28 14.77 -1.93
CA GLN A 261 5.98 14.35 -0.56
C GLN A 261 4.48 14.20 -0.27
N ASP A 262 3.67 13.99 -1.29
CA ASP A 262 2.21 13.87 -1.13
C ASP A 262 1.83 12.71 -0.21
N PHE A 263 0.83 12.92 0.64
CA PHE A 263 0.25 11.87 1.46
C PHE A 263 -1.24 12.10 1.72
N VAL A 264 -1.96 11.04 2.06
CA VAL A 264 -3.37 11.07 2.44
C VAL A 264 -3.58 10.42 3.80
N PHE A 265 -4.34 11.08 4.66
CA PHE A 265 -4.90 10.54 5.89
C PHE A 265 -6.39 10.34 5.71
N CYS A 266 -6.90 9.17 6.05
CA CYS A 266 -8.30 8.83 5.90
C CYS A 266 -8.94 8.57 7.27
N GLU A 267 -10.19 9.01 7.38
CA GLU A 267 -11.13 8.67 8.44
C GLU A 267 -12.30 7.93 7.80
N ALA A 268 -12.52 6.70 8.21
CA ALA A 268 -13.62 5.88 7.73
C ALA A 268 -14.78 5.92 8.72
N LYS A 269 -16.01 5.88 8.21
CA LYS A 269 -17.23 5.79 9.02
C LYS A 269 -18.24 4.90 8.29
N TRP A 270 -18.56 3.76 8.87
CA TRP A 270 -19.54 2.86 8.28
C TRP A 270 -20.94 3.07 8.89
N LYS A 271 -21.19 2.55 10.10
CA LYS A 271 -22.46 2.79 10.83
C LYS A 271 -22.32 3.80 11.97
N SER A 272 -21.11 4.17 12.29
CA SER A 272 -20.74 5.19 13.29
C SER A 272 -20.79 6.61 12.71
N ASP A 273 -20.71 7.60 13.58
CA ASP A 273 -20.50 9.00 13.22
C ASP A 273 -19.20 9.51 13.84
N LEU A 274 -18.78 10.73 13.50
CA LEU A 274 -17.64 11.34 14.15
C LEU A 274 -17.87 11.46 15.67
N SER A 275 -16.93 10.97 16.45
CA SER A 275 -16.94 11.19 17.87
C SER A 275 -16.73 12.68 18.15
N VAL A 276 -17.58 13.24 19.01
CA VAL A 276 -17.46 14.59 19.57
C VAL A 276 -16.96 14.51 21.00
N GLY A 277 -16.32 15.58 21.47
CA GLY A 277 -15.74 15.61 22.82
C GLY A 277 -14.54 14.68 22.97
N VAL A 278 -13.82 14.42 21.86
CA VAL A 278 -12.60 13.59 21.89
C VAL A 278 -11.59 14.16 22.86
N SER A 279 -10.96 13.29 23.62
CA SER A 279 -9.83 13.64 24.48
C SER A 279 -10.15 14.73 25.51
N LYS A 280 -11.33 14.69 26.12
CA LYS A 280 -11.77 15.65 27.16
C LYS A 280 -12.01 17.08 26.66
N CYS A 281 -12.10 17.32 25.36
CA CYS A 281 -12.39 18.60 24.77
C CYS A 281 -13.76 18.55 24.06
N SER A 282 -14.76 19.24 24.59
CA SER A 282 -16.15 19.17 24.12
C SER A 282 -16.36 19.65 22.67
N ILE A 283 -15.46 20.49 22.17
CA ILE A 283 -15.52 21.02 20.79
C ILE A 283 -14.63 20.26 19.81
N ARG A 284 -13.84 19.30 20.30
CA ARG A 284 -12.93 18.49 19.48
C ARG A 284 -13.67 17.32 18.84
N ASN A 285 -13.58 17.18 17.53
CA ASN A 285 -14.10 16.05 16.78
C ASN A 285 -12.99 15.29 16.04
N GLN A 286 -13.29 14.06 15.59
CA GLN A 286 -12.31 13.22 14.94
C GLN A 286 -11.77 13.84 13.65
N LEU A 287 -12.60 14.40 12.78
CA LEU A 287 -12.15 14.99 11.51
C LEU A 287 -11.22 16.18 11.75
N GLN A 288 -11.54 17.05 12.70
CA GLN A 288 -10.66 18.15 13.13
C GLN A 288 -9.30 17.61 13.62
N ARG A 289 -9.32 16.51 14.37
CA ARG A 289 -8.13 15.87 14.90
C ARG A 289 -7.26 15.29 13.76
N VAL A 290 -7.86 14.62 12.79
CA VAL A 290 -7.15 14.07 11.62
C VAL A 290 -6.53 15.20 10.79
N ILE A 291 -7.26 16.29 10.55
CA ILE A 291 -6.76 17.47 9.81
C ILE A 291 -5.57 18.08 10.53
N GLU A 292 -5.67 18.35 11.84
CA GLU A 292 -4.55 18.94 12.60
C GLU A 292 -3.32 18.03 12.59
N ASN A 293 -3.52 16.72 12.77
CA ASN A 293 -2.42 15.74 12.68
C ASN A 293 -1.76 15.76 11.31
N ALA A 294 -2.52 15.81 10.22
CA ALA A 294 -1.99 15.87 8.87
C ALA A 294 -1.14 17.13 8.63
N LEU A 295 -1.65 18.30 9.05
CA LEU A 295 -0.96 19.58 8.89
C LEU A 295 0.37 19.61 9.65
N ILE A 296 0.41 19.07 10.87
CA ILE A 296 1.62 19.04 11.70
C ILE A 296 2.58 17.92 11.24
N PHE A 297 2.05 16.79 10.78
CA PHE A 297 2.84 15.68 10.23
C PHE A 297 3.68 16.12 9.03
N ALA A 298 3.14 16.95 8.17
CA ALA A 298 3.84 17.55 7.04
C ALA A 298 5.10 18.35 7.46
N GLY A 299 5.05 19.02 8.62
CA GLY A 299 6.18 19.81 9.11
C GLY A 299 6.37 21.15 8.40
N GLU A 300 7.44 21.88 8.77
CA GLU A 300 7.67 23.26 8.34
C GLU A 300 8.07 23.40 6.86
N ASN A 301 8.87 22.45 6.36
CA ASN A 301 9.48 22.53 5.02
C ASN A 301 8.80 21.65 3.97
N PHE A 302 7.56 21.25 4.25
CA PHE A 302 6.78 20.40 3.36
C PHE A 302 6.49 21.08 2.02
N LYS A 303 6.62 20.32 0.92
CA LYS A 303 6.43 20.84 -0.45
C LYS A 303 5.27 20.19 -1.19
N GLY A 304 4.79 19.02 -0.73
CA GLY A 304 3.73 18.26 -1.38
C GLY A 304 2.32 18.75 -1.07
N ASN A 305 1.33 17.93 -1.43
CA ASN A 305 -0.07 18.12 -1.08
C ASN A 305 -0.44 17.26 0.12
N ILE A 306 -1.33 17.78 0.95
CA ILE A 306 -1.88 17.10 2.12
C ILE A 306 -3.32 16.73 1.80
N PHE A 307 -3.62 15.45 1.73
CA PHE A 307 -4.98 15.00 1.51
C PHE A 307 -5.56 14.49 2.83
N VAL A 308 -6.79 14.90 3.13
CA VAL A 308 -7.59 14.28 4.18
C VAL A 308 -8.89 13.81 3.53
N THR A 309 -9.15 12.51 3.62
CA THR A 309 -10.25 11.86 2.92
C THR A 309 -11.18 11.17 3.89
N LEU A 310 -12.45 11.53 3.81
CA LEU A 310 -13.53 10.84 4.50
C LEU A 310 -13.99 9.65 3.65
N ILE A 311 -14.14 8.47 4.26
CA ILE A 311 -14.62 7.25 3.60
C ILE A 311 -15.92 6.81 4.29
N THR A 312 -17.03 6.75 3.54
CA THR A 312 -18.34 6.44 4.13
C THR A 312 -19.21 5.60 3.18
N PRO A 313 -20.32 5.04 3.65
CA PRO A 313 -21.37 4.57 2.75
C PRO A 313 -21.90 5.69 1.83
N GLU A 314 -22.27 5.33 0.61
CA GLU A 314 -22.78 6.25 -0.39
C GLU A 314 -24.10 6.92 0.04
N LEU A 315 -24.93 6.17 0.76
CA LEU A 315 -26.23 6.63 1.25
C LEU A 315 -26.15 7.95 2.00
N TYR A 316 -25.21 8.09 2.92
CA TYR A 316 -25.12 9.30 3.77
C TYR A 316 -24.61 10.52 3.02
N LYS A 317 -23.79 10.35 1.99
CA LYS A 317 -23.39 11.43 1.08
C LYS A 317 -24.60 11.92 0.30
N LYS A 318 -25.38 11.00 -0.25
CA LYS A 318 -26.62 11.26 -0.97
C LYS A 318 -27.67 11.92 -0.09
N HIS A 319 -27.83 11.47 1.16
CA HIS A 319 -28.76 12.10 2.11
C HIS A 319 -28.42 13.58 2.35
N TYR A 320 -27.15 13.91 2.51
CA TYR A 320 -26.76 15.31 2.65
C TYR A 320 -27.11 16.15 1.41
N GLU A 321 -26.82 15.62 0.21
CA GLU A 321 -27.13 16.30 -1.07
C GLU A 321 -28.62 16.55 -1.26
N LEU A 322 -29.46 15.67 -0.73
CA LEU A 322 -30.93 15.78 -0.75
C LEU A 322 -31.52 16.60 0.42
N GLY A 323 -30.71 17.09 1.34
CA GLY A 323 -31.16 17.81 2.54
C GLY A 323 -31.90 16.93 3.55
N LEU A 324 -31.68 15.63 3.52
CA LEU A 324 -32.28 14.66 4.44
C LEU A 324 -31.48 14.58 5.75
N ASN A 325 -31.89 13.68 6.65
CA ASN A 325 -31.21 13.43 7.93
C ASN A 325 -29.73 13.12 7.71
N THR A 326 -28.85 14.00 8.20
CA THR A 326 -27.41 13.95 7.89
C THR A 326 -26.60 13.53 9.11
N ARG A 327 -25.52 12.80 8.88
CA ARG A 327 -24.53 12.51 9.91
C ARG A 327 -23.68 13.75 10.20
N PHE A 328 -23.14 13.83 11.42
CA PHE A 328 -22.30 14.97 11.84
C PHE A 328 -21.05 15.14 10.96
N TYR A 329 -20.45 14.04 10.51
CA TYR A 329 -19.31 14.11 9.59
C TYR A 329 -19.64 14.79 8.26
N SER A 330 -20.86 14.64 7.76
CA SER A 330 -21.30 15.33 6.53
C SER A 330 -21.29 16.84 6.73
N CYS A 331 -21.90 17.29 7.82
CA CYS A 331 -21.94 18.73 8.17
C CYS A 331 -20.53 19.29 8.33
N LYS A 332 -19.66 18.62 9.09
CA LYS A 332 -18.28 19.07 9.32
C LYS A 332 -17.42 19.05 8.08
N TYR A 333 -17.57 18.04 7.22
CA TYR A 333 -16.85 17.98 5.95
C TYR A 333 -17.18 19.21 5.07
N PHE A 334 -18.45 19.51 4.88
CA PHE A 334 -18.86 20.63 4.02
C PHE A 334 -18.58 21.99 4.65
N GLU A 335 -18.64 22.12 5.98
CA GLU A 335 -18.22 23.32 6.70
C GLU A 335 -16.73 23.62 6.41
N TYR A 336 -15.85 22.61 6.54
CA TYR A 336 -14.43 22.77 6.21
C TYR A 336 -14.20 22.97 4.71
N LYS A 337 -14.90 22.23 3.87
CA LYS A 337 -14.79 22.38 2.40
C LYS A 337 -15.13 23.78 1.94
N GLY A 338 -16.11 24.43 2.60
CA GLY A 338 -16.53 25.81 2.29
C GLY A 338 -15.55 26.87 2.76
N ASN A 339 -14.99 26.72 3.97
CA ASN A 339 -14.05 27.70 4.54
C ASN A 339 -13.12 27.04 5.56
N ILE A 340 -12.18 26.21 5.09
CA ILE A 340 -11.26 25.49 5.97
C ILE A 340 -10.44 26.45 6.85
N ARG A 341 -9.86 27.51 6.26
CA ARG A 341 -8.99 28.43 6.99
C ARG A 341 -9.73 29.14 8.11
N GLY A 342 -10.87 29.77 7.82
CA GLY A 342 -11.64 30.51 8.81
C GLY A 342 -12.21 29.63 9.91
N THR A 343 -12.86 28.53 9.55
CA THR A 343 -13.50 27.62 10.51
C THR A 343 -12.46 26.88 11.37
N PHE A 344 -11.45 26.28 10.73
CA PHE A 344 -10.47 25.46 11.43
C PHE A 344 -9.59 26.28 12.40
N LEU A 345 -9.10 27.45 11.96
CA LEU A 345 -8.28 28.30 12.82
C LEU A 345 -9.08 28.85 14.02
N ARG A 346 -10.35 29.24 13.82
CA ARG A 346 -11.23 29.64 14.92
C ARG A 346 -11.43 28.53 15.94
N GLU A 347 -11.64 27.28 15.49
CA GLU A 347 -11.78 26.14 16.38
C GLU A 347 -10.48 25.86 17.17
N LEU A 348 -9.31 26.01 16.54
CA LEU A 348 -8.03 25.90 17.25
C LEU A 348 -7.85 26.99 18.31
N ASP A 349 -8.30 28.21 18.05
CA ASP A 349 -8.27 29.30 19.04
C ASP A 349 -9.18 29.01 20.22
N LEU A 350 -10.39 28.49 19.98
CA LEU A 350 -11.30 28.05 21.04
C LEU A 350 -10.71 26.90 21.89
N ILE A 351 -10.05 25.92 21.25
CA ILE A 351 -9.36 24.85 21.99
C ILE A 351 -8.23 25.40 22.85
N LYS A 352 -7.50 26.40 22.36
CA LYS A 352 -6.45 27.09 23.13
C LYS A 352 -7.02 27.85 24.31
N GLU A 353 -8.14 28.54 24.15
CA GLU A 353 -8.83 29.27 25.21
C GLU A 353 -9.34 28.32 26.30
N LEU A 354 -9.87 27.16 25.94
CA LEU A 354 -10.30 26.12 26.86
C LEU A 354 -9.14 25.52 27.68
N GLY A 355 -7.92 25.46 27.10
CA GLY A 355 -6.71 24.99 27.79
C GLY A 355 -6.71 23.52 28.23
N VAL A 356 -7.68 22.71 27.76
CA VAL A 356 -7.87 21.33 28.24
C VAL A 356 -6.96 20.30 27.56
N ILE A 357 -6.51 20.59 26.33
CA ILE A 357 -5.60 19.74 25.51
C ILE A 357 -4.47 20.61 24.93
N PRO A 358 -3.56 21.15 25.75
CA PRO A 358 -2.45 21.98 25.27
C PRO A 358 -1.49 21.17 24.37
N PHE A 359 -0.66 21.83 23.61
CA PHE A 359 0.41 21.17 22.88
C PHE A 359 1.42 20.51 23.83
N ASN A 360 1.93 19.35 23.41
CA ASN A 360 2.78 18.50 24.24
C ASN A 360 4.23 19.03 24.30
N ASP A 361 4.65 19.45 25.49
CA ASP A 361 5.98 19.99 25.77
C ASP A 361 7.10 18.95 25.73
N LYS A 362 6.76 17.68 26.02
CA LYS A 362 7.77 16.61 26.23
C LYS A 362 8.37 16.08 24.95
N LYS A 363 7.81 16.39 23.79
CA LYS A 363 8.23 15.85 22.50
C LYS A 363 8.95 16.86 21.58
N GLY A 364 9.69 17.77 22.16
CA GLY A 364 10.56 18.71 21.46
C GLY A 364 10.13 20.17 21.61
N VAL A 365 10.89 20.90 22.39
CA VAL A 365 10.68 22.32 22.75
C VAL A 365 10.59 23.22 21.51
N GLU A 366 11.35 22.92 20.45
CA GLU A 366 11.32 23.70 19.20
C GLU A 366 10.01 23.60 18.42
N ARG A 367 9.33 22.45 18.45
CA ARG A 367 8.06 22.26 17.72
C ARG A 367 6.90 23.04 18.34
N LYS A 368 6.91 23.25 19.65
CA LYS A 368 5.79 23.84 20.39
C LYS A 368 5.47 25.28 19.96
N SER A 369 6.48 26.12 19.84
CA SER A 369 6.31 27.53 19.41
C SER A 369 5.91 27.67 17.94
N LYS A 370 6.15 26.62 17.12
CA LYS A 370 5.94 26.63 15.69
C LYS A 370 4.67 25.90 15.22
N TYR A 371 3.94 25.20 16.10
CA TYR A 371 2.78 24.41 15.66
C TYR A 371 1.73 25.26 14.95
N ARG A 372 1.42 26.44 15.47
CA ARG A 372 0.47 27.34 14.84
C ARG A 372 0.94 27.79 13.45
N GLU A 373 2.19 28.16 13.32
CA GLU A 373 2.81 28.56 12.04
C GLU A 373 2.82 27.41 11.04
N ILE A 374 3.16 26.19 11.49
CA ILE A 374 3.14 24.99 10.65
C ILE A 374 1.73 24.71 10.14
N VAL A 375 0.72 24.78 11.02
CA VAL A 375 -0.69 24.59 10.64
C VAL A 375 -1.11 25.63 9.61
N GLU A 376 -0.88 26.91 9.87
CA GLU A 376 -1.28 28.00 8.98
C GLU A 376 -0.61 27.92 7.60
N LYS A 377 0.69 27.59 7.58
CA LYS A 377 1.47 27.42 6.36
C LYS A 377 0.99 26.23 5.50
N ASN A 378 0.62 25.13 6.16
CA ASN A 378 0.21 23.91 5.48
C ASN A 378 -1.27 23.88 5.11
N LEU A 379 -2.10 24.76 5.65
CA LEU A 379 -3.52 24.84 5.30
C LEU A 379 -3.75 25.09 3.79
N ASP A 380 -2.87 25.84 3.12
CA ASP A 380 -3.00 26.11 1.69
C ASP A 380 -2.67 24.90 0.82
N LYS A 381 -2.08 23.85 1.43
CA LYS A 381 -1.75 22.56 0.77
C LYS A 381 -2.77 21.49 1.08
N LEU A 382 -3.74 21.76 1.96
CA LEU A 382 -4.75 20.83 2.40
C LEU A 382 -5.86 20.68 1.36
N ILE A 383 -6.13 19.45 0.97
CA ILE A 383 -7.20 19.07 0.05
C ILE A 383 -8.10 18.07 0.77
N LEU A 384 -9.38 18.43 0.92
CA LEU A 384 -10.39 17.56 1.51
C LEU A 384 -11.13 16.79 0.42
N ASN A 385 -11.20 15.47 0.59
CA ASN A 385 -11.91 14.58 -0.30
C ASN A 385 -12.94 13.74 0.46
N TRP A 386 -13.94 13.27 -0.27
CA TRP A 386 -14.93 12.31 0.21
C TRP A 386 -15.10 11.20 -0.81
N VAL A 387 -14.80 9.98 -0.38
CA VAL A 387 -14.89 8.75 -1.18
C VAL A 387 -15.88 7.81 -0.50
N THR A 388 -16.61 7.02 -1.26
CA THR A 388 -17.52 6.04 -0.68
C THR A 388 -16.91 4.64 -0.70
N PHE A 389 -17.36 3.77 0.22
CA PHE A 389 -16.99 2.36 0.17
C PHE A 389 -17.39 1.71 -1.16
N GLY A 390 -18.54 2.14 -1.73
CA GLY A 390 -18.98 1.69 -3.05
C GLY A 390 -17.98 2.02 -4.16
N GLU A 391 -17.41 3.25 -4.18
CA GLU A 391 -16.36 3.65 -5.14
C GLU A 391 -15.11 2.76 -4.98
N LEU A 392 -14.68 2.48 -3.73
CA LEU A 392 -13.52 1.62 -3.46
C LEU A 392 -13.78 0.17 -3.88
N LEU A 393 -14.95 -0.37 -3.59
CA LEU A 393 -15.33 -1.75 -3.91
C LEU A 393 -15.57 -1.96 -5.41
N ALA A 394 -15.96 -0.93 -6.16
CA ALA A 394 -16.19 -1.03 -7.61
C ALA A 394 -14.93 -1.43 -8.39
N GLU A 395 -13.76 -0.98 -7.93
CA GLU A 395 -12.46 -1.26 -8.55
C GLU A 395 -11.88 -2.66 -8.26
N ILE A 396 -12.47 -3.40 -7.33
CA ILE A 396 -12.00 -4.72 -6.90
C ILE A 396 -12.85 -5.84 -7.50
N SER A 397 -12.19 -6.93 -7.91
CA SER A 397 -12.84 -8.13 -8.46
C SER A 397 -13.06 -9.19 -7.35
N ASN A 398 -13.69 -8.80 -6.24
CA ASN A 398 -13.99 -9.69 -5.12
C ASN A 398 -15.46 -9.59 -4.71
N ASP A 399 -16.29 -10.43 -5.33
CA ASP A 399 -17.74 -10.43 -5.08
C ASP A 399 -18.10 -10.87 -3.65
N ILE A 400 -17.23 -11.68 -3.00
CA ILE A 400 -17.45 -12.10 -1.60
C ILE A 400 -17.40 -10.87 -0.70
N LEU A 401 -16.33 -10.05 -0.82
CA LEU A 401 -16.17 -8.85 0.00
C LEU A 401 -17.30 -7.82 -0.27
N LYS A 402 -17.72 -7.69 -1.53
CA LYS A 402 -18.86 -6.82 -1.89
C LYS A 402 -20.16 -7.28 -1.21
N ASN A 403 -20.44 -8.58 -1.27
CA ASN A 403 -21.63 -9.17 -0.65
C ASN A 403 -21.57 -9.06 0.89
N GLU A 404 -20.40 -9.26 1.50
CA GLU A 404 -20.18 -9.03 2.94
C GLU A 404 -20.47 -7.57 3.32
N TYR A 405 -19.98 -6.60 2.55
CA TYR A 405 -20.28 -5.19 2.77
C TYR A 405 -21.76 -4.89 2.65
N GLU A 406 -22.41 -5.32 1.56
CA GLU A 406 -23.84 -5.07 1.30
C GLU A 406 -24.74 -5.70 2.37
N LYS A 407 -24.41 -6.91 2.86
CA LYS A 407 -25.13 -7.58 3.94
C LYS A 407 -25.28 -6.71 5.19
N TYR A 408 -24.26 -5.92 5.52
CA TYR A 408 -24.24 -5.06 6.70
C TYR A 408 -24.51 -3.58 6.39
N ASN A 409 -24.62 -3.21 5.11
CA ASN A 409 -24.88 -1.84 4.66
C ASN A 409 -26.38 -1.55 4.48
N THR A 410 -27.21 -2.21 5.25
CA THR A 410 -28.67 -1.96 5.25
C THR A 410 -29.02 -0.75 6.10
N GLU A 411 -30.04 0.00 5.68
CA GLU A 411 -30.66 1.01 6.53
C GLU A 411 -31.28 0.33 7.76
N GLU A 412 -30.87 0.71 8.95
CA GLU A 412 -31.61 0.56 10.20
C GLU A 412 -32.07 1.93 10.68
#